data_b664ca78dbbbe8905fd701663fea3f54
#
_entry.id   b664ca78dbbbe8905fd701663fea3f54
#
_cell.length_a   1.000
_cell.length_b   1.000
_cell.length_c   1.000
_cell.angle_alpha   90.00
_cell.angle_beta   90.00
_cell.angle_gamma   90.00
#
_symmetry.space_group_name_H-M   'P 1'
#
loop_
_entity.id
_entity.type
_entity.pdbx_description
1 polymer ?
#
loop_
_entity_poly.entity_id
_entity_poly.type
_entity_poly.pdbx_seq_one_letter_code
_entity_poly.pdbx_strand_id
1 'polypeptide(L)'
;MIREITINSGSDIEWSVVPSKEQFIIKRTNNKDSVQIPVCVITGNLPGPTFTVMSGMHAGEYSGIFAAHELISNITPDELSGRLIIIPIISTRAFFERSMQISPVDEKEIHFLIPGKPNGTYSDLLIDTLFEIVKESDYLIDLHSGEMIQSLIPWVPIPMLGNVDMQKKAVSLAKGYRVDYLEYRYELNSIPPLCLEFAN
;
A
#
# COMPACT_ATOMS: atom_id res chain seq x y z
N MET A 1 -19.02 1.72 11.72
CA MET A 1 -18.88 0.25 11.90
C MET A 1 -17.93 -0.24 10.83
N ILE A 2 -16.86 -0.95 11.18
CA ILE A 2 -15.91 -1.54 10.22
C ILE A 2 -16.56 -2.82 9.66
N ARG A 3 -16.62 -2.96 8.34
CA ARG A 3 -17.15 -4.16 7.67
C ARG A 3 -16.02 -5.12 7.31
N GLU A 4 -16.26 -6.42 7.40
CA GLU A 4 -15.37 -7.43 6.79
C GLU A 4 -15.83 -7.75 5.37
N ILE A 5 -14.89 -7.82 4.44
CA ILE A 5 -15.11 -8.28 3.07
C ILE A 5 -14.19 -9.47 2.85
N THR A 6 -14.77 -10.64 2.61
CA THR A 6 -13.98 -11.83 2.23
C THR A 6 -13.86 -11.90 0.73
N ILE A 7 -12.63 -11.99 0.22
CA ILE A 7 -12.33 -12.06 -1.21
C ILE A 7 -11.65 -13.38 -1.58
N ASN A 8 -11.91 -13.84 -2.80
CA ASN A 8 -11.15 -14.91 -3.46
C ASN A 8 -10.18 -14.32 -4.49
N SER A 9 -10.59 -13.18 -5.09
CA SER A 9 -9.79 -12.40 -6.04
C SER A 9 -10.14 -10.92 -5.92
N GLY A 10 -9.37 -10.03 -6.57
CA GLY A 10 -9.64 -8.60 -6.57
C GLY A 10 -10.97 -8.20 -7.23
N SER A 11 -11.49 -9.04 -8.14
CA SER A 11 -12.82 -8.82 -8.73
C SER A 11 -13.97 -8.92 -7.73
N ASP A 12 -13.72 -9.46 -6.53
CA ASP A 12 -14.71 -9.50 -5.45
C ASP A 12 -14.78 -8.18 -4.67
N ILE A 13 -13.89 -7.23 -4.96
CA ILE A 13 -13.84 -5.93 -4.29
C ILE A 13 -14.64 -4.92 -5.10
N GLU A 14 -15.79 -4.52 -4.56
CA GLU A 14 -16.61 -3.46 -5.12
C GLU A 14 -16.51 -2.20 -4.25
N TRP A 15 -15.82 -1.19 -4.79
CA TRP A 15 -15.74 0.11 -4.13
C TRP A 15 -16.97 0.96 -4.43
N SER A 16 -17.44 1.71 -3.43
CA SER A 16 -18.53 2.67 -3.62
C SER A 16 -18.25 3.62 -4.80
N VAL A 17 -19.25 3.86 -5.61
CA VAL A 17 -19.22 4.85 -6.71
C VAL A 17 -19.89 6.17 -6.34
N VAL A 18 -20.50 6.23 -5.16
CA VAL A 18 -21.07 7.46 -4.60
C VAL A 18 -20.14 8.04 -3.54
N PRO A 19 -20.17 9.36 -3.32
CA PRO A 19 -19.35 9.99 -2.29
C PRO A 19 -19.51 9.33 -0.93
N SER A 20 -18.42 8.84 -0.37
CA SER A 20 -18.44 8.08 0.88
C SER A 20 -17.05 7.99 1.51
N LYS A 21 -17.04 7.69 2.80
CA LYS A 21 -15.84 7.29 3.54
C LYS A 21 -16.15 6.03 4.32
N GLU A 22 -15.54 4.94 3.90
CA GLU A 22 -15.83 3.61 4.41
C GLU A 22 -14.56 2.91 4.90
N GLN A 23 -14.69 2.11 5.94
CA GLN A 23 -13.59 1.31 6.48
C GLN A 23 -13.94 -0.17 6.43
N PHE A 24 -12.97 -0.95 5.97
CA PHE A 24 -13.11 -2.39 5.76
C PHE A 24 -11.94 -3.15 6.36
N ILE A 25 -12.19 -4.43 6.66
CA ILE A 25 -11.14 -5.44 6.79
C ILE A 25 -11.28 -6.35 5.57
N ILE A 26 -10.32 -6.30 4.66
CA ILE A 26 -10.25 -7.24 3.54
C ILE A 26 -9.64 -8.53 4.07
N LYS A 27 -10.40 -9.61 3.96
CA LYS A 27 -10.01 -10.93 4.42
C LYS A 27 -9.86 -11.88 3.25
N ARG A 28 -8.78 -12.65 3.25
CA ARG A 28 -8.57 -13.74 2.30
C ARG A 28 -8.03 -14.97 3.01
N THR A 29 -8.44 -16.12 2.53
CA THR A 29 -8.08 -17.40 3.13
C THR A 29 -7.70 -18.38 2.03
N ASN A 30 -6.66 -19.15 2.26
CA ASN A 30 -6.36 -20.34 1.48
C ASN A 30 -6.44 -21.59 2.37
N ASN A 31 -5.99 -22.74 1.87
CA ASN A 31 -6.10 -24.01 2.60
C ASN A 31 -5.23 -24.07 3.88
N LYS A 32 -4.35 -23.08 4.11
CA LYS A 32 -3.35 -23.10 5.19
C LYS A 32 -3.48 -21.88 6.10
N ASP A 33 -3.73 -20.71 5.52
CA ASP A 33 -3.57 -19.42 6.18
C ASP A 33 -4.77 -18.50 5.92
N SER A 34 -4.90 -17.51 6.79
CA SER A 34 -5.88 -16.42 6.65
C SER A 34 -5.18 -15.08 6.92
N VAL A 35 -5.39 -14.14 6.02
CA VAL A 35 -4.84 -12.79 6.12
C VAL A 35 -5.94 -11.75 6.23
N GLN A 36 -5.62 -10.61 6.83
CA GLN A 36 -6.53 -9.50 7.02
C GLN A 36 -5.79 -8.18 6.80
N ILE A 37 -6.31 -7.34 5.89
CA ILE A 37 -5.75 -6.03 5.59
C ILE A 37 -6.81 -4.97 5.89
N PRO A 38 -6.56 -4.03 6.81
CA PRO A 38 -7.44 -2.89 7.03
C PRO A 38 -7.31 -1.89 5.88
N VAL A 39 -8.45 -1.42 5.38
CA VAL A 39 -8.52 -0.49 4.27
C VAL A 39 -9.54 0.60 4.59
N CYS A 40 -9.19 1.86 4.33
CA CYS A 40 -10.14 2.96 4.28
C CYS A 40 -10.26 3.45 2.84
N VAL A 41 -11.48 3.57 2.35
CA VAL A 41 -11.77 4.09 1.01
C VAL A 41 -12.57 5.36 1.13
N ILE A 42 -12.08 6.43 0.51
CA ILE A 42 -12.76 7.72 0.43
C ILE A 42 -13.06 7.98 -1.04
N THR A 43 -14.33 7.97 -1.39
CA THR A 43 -14.81 8.30 -2.74
C THR A 43 -15.26 9.74 -2.75
N GLY A 44 -14.65 10.54 -3.63
CA GLY A 44 -14.91 11.97 -3.73
C GLY A 44 -16.18 12.32 -4.51
N ASN A 45 -16.56 13.59 -4.46
CA ASN A 45 -17.76 14.11 -5.12
C ASN A 45 -17.62 14.25 -6.64
N LEU A 46 -16.41 14.29 -7.15
CA LEU A 46 -16.11 14.48 -8.58
C LEU A 46 -15.35 13.27 -9.13
N PRO A 47 -15.54 12.94 -10.41
CA PRO A 47 -14.71 11.95 -11.08
C PRO A 47 -13.22 12.32 -11.03
N GLY A 48 -12.36 11.32 -10.94
CA GLY A 48 -10.91 11.49 -10.89
C GLY A 48 -10.19 10.16 -10.78
N PRO A 49 -8.87 10.19 -10.59
CA PRO A 49 -8.06 9.00 -10.50
C PRO A 49 -8.29 8.23 -9.19
N THR A 50 -7.89 6.97 -9.17
CA THR A 50 -7.72 6.18 -7.96
C THR A 50 -6.29 6.33 -7.45
N PHE A 51 -6.16 6.86 -6.25
CA PHE A 51 -4.88 7.07 -5.58
C PHE A 51 -4.79 6.14 -4.37
N THR A 52 -3.71 5.38 -4.25
CA THR A 52 -3.49 4.52 -3.08
C THR A 52 -2.31 5.01 -2.26
N VAL A 53 -2.53 5.11 -0.95
CA VAL A 53 -1.48 5.31 0.06
C VAL A 53 -1.46 4.09 0.95
N MET A 54 -0.32 3.43 1.04
CA MET A 54 -0.16 2.28 1.90
C MET A 54 1.03 2.46 2.84
N SER A 55 1.03 1.74 3.95
CA SER A 55 2.09 1.77 4.95
C SER A 55 2.15 0.49 5.76
N GLY A 56 3.16 0.37 6.62
CA GLY A 56 3.30 -0.77 7.52
C GLY A 56 3.54 -2.09 6.80
N MET A 57 4.20 -2.05 5.64
CA MET A 57 4.84 -3.21 5.03
C MET A 57 5.82 -3.81 6.03
N HIS A 58 6.74 -2.98 6.52
CA HIS A 58 7.54 -3.27 7.69
C HIS A 58 6.83 -2.71 8.94
N ALA A 59 6.50 -3.56 9.86
CA ALA A 59 5.63 -3.23 10.99
C ALA A 59 6.28 -2.31 12.04
N GLY A 60 7.60 -2.19 12.03
CA GLY A 60 8.37 -1.29 12.91
C GLY A 60 8.47 0.16 12.41
N GLU A 61 8.00 0.46 11.21
CA GLU A 61 8.08 1.76 10.55
C GLU A 61 6.85 2.62 10.88
N TYR A 62 6.75 3.06 12.13
CA TYR A 62 5.54 3.68 12.68
C TYR A 62 5.15 5.02 12.04
N SER A 63 6.11 5.78 11.52
CA SER A 63 5.83 7.12 10.96
C SER A 63 4.83 7.06 9.80
N GLY A 64 5.00 6.09 8.89
CA GLY A 64 4.07 5.85 7.78
C GLY A 64 2.68 5.42 8.25
N ILE A 65 2.62 4.56 9.29
CA ILE A 65 1.36 4.09 9.89
C ILE A 65 0.59 5.28 10.49
N PHE A 66 1.27 6.14 11.25
CA PHE A 66 0.64 7.34 11.81
C PHE A 66 0.18 8.31 10.72
N ALA A 67 1.00 8.55 9.69
CA ALA A 67 0.62 9.41 8.57
C ALA A 67 -0.64 8.89 7.85
N ALA A 68 -0.74 7.58 7.62
CA ALA A 68 -1.93 6.97 7.04
C ALA A 68 -3.18 7.17 7.93
N HIS A 69 -3.06 7.05 9.24
CA HIS A 69 -4.16 7.34 10.18
C HIS A 69 -4.57 8.81 10.20
N GLU A 70 -3.61 9.74 10.08
CA GLU A 70 -3.90 11.17 9.94
C GLU A 70 -4.68 11.46 8.65
N LEU A 71 -4.30 10.84 7.52
CA LEU A 71 -5.06 10.95 6.28
C LEU A 71 -6.50 10.42 6.45
N ILE A 72 -6.66 9.26 7.08
CA ILE A 72 -7.99 8.69 7.38
C ILE A 72 -8.80 9.66 8.24
N SER A 73 -8.19 10.30 9.21
CA SER A 73 -8.92 11.17 10.14
C SER A 73 -9.35 12.48 9.51
N ASN A 74 -8.51 13.08 8.68
CA ASN A 74 -8.65 14.45 8.23
C ASN A 74 -9.30 14.61 6.85
N ILE A 75 -9.15 13.65 5.93
CA ILE A 75 -9.70 13.79 4.56
C ILE A 75 -11.18 13.40 4.54
N THR A 76 -11.97 14.23 3.87
CA THR A 76 -13.42 14.00 3.64
C THR A 76 -13.74 13.85 2.16
N PRO A 77 -14.88 13.25 1.78
CA PRO A 77 -15.30 13.12 0.37
C PRO A 77 -15.38 14.45 -0.38
N ASP A 78 -15.74 15.52 0.32
CA ASP A 78 -15.92 16.86 -0.30
C ASP A 78 -14.60 17.48 -0.77
N GLU A 79 -13.47 16.99 -0.26
CA GLU A 79 -12.13 17.47 -0.59
C GLU A 79 -11.48 16.70 -1.73
N LEU A 80 -12.16 15.67 -2.27
CA LEU A 80 -11.59 14.75 -3.23
C LEU A 80 -12.28 14.79 -4.60
N SER A 81 -11.43 14.60 -5.63
CA SER A 81 -11.85 14.14 -6.96
C SER A 81 -11.25 12.73 -7.17
N GLY A 82 -12.10 11.78 -7.55
CA GLY A 82 -11.72 10.38 -7.69
C GLY A 82 -11.82 9.60 -6.38
N ARG A 83 -10.88 8.69 -6.16
CA ARG A 83 -10.88 7.78 -5.02
C ARG A 83 -9.53 7.77 -4.32
N LEU A 84 -9.55 7.78 -3.00
CA LEU A 84 -8.38 7.56 -2.17
C LEU A 84 -8.55 6.24 -1.39
N ILE A 85 -7.65 5.30 -1.63
CA ILE A 85 -7.53 4.05 -0.89
C ILE A 85 -6.39 4.20 0.10
N ILE A 86 -6.64 4.00 1.38
CA ILE A 86 -5.63 4.09 2.42
C ILE A 86 -5.51 2.73 3.11
N ILE A 87 -4.32 2.16 3.09
CA ILE A 87 -3.97 0.93 3.79
C ILE A 87 -3.03 1.31 4.94
N PRO A 88 -3.56 1.52 6.16
CA PRO A 88 -2.76 2.06 7.25
C PRO A 88 -1.70 1.09 7.77
N ILE A 89 -1.92 -0.21 7.60
CA ILE A 89 -0.97 -1.23 7.99
C ILE A 89 -1.19 -2.52 7.20
N ILE A 90 -0.15 -2.97 6.51
CA ILE A 90 -0.18 -4.20 5.72
C ILE A 90 0.12 -5.40 6.62
N SER A 91 1.21 -5.35 7.35
CA SER A 91 1.70 -6.45 8.20
C SER A 91 1.07 -6.44 9.59
N THR A 92 -0.25 -6.62 9.67
CA THR A 92 -0.99 -6.55 10.94
C THR A 92 -0.47 -7.54 11.99
N ARG A 93 -0.17 -8.79 11.61
CA ARG A 93 0.40 -9.79 12.55
C ARG A 93 1.76 -9.36 13.08
N ALA A 94 2.66 -8.91 12.21
CA ALA A 94 3.98 -8.41 12.60
C ALA A 94 3.87 -7.21 13.55
N PHE A 95 2.92 -6.31 13.32
CA PHE A 95 2.68 -5.16 14.18
C PHE A 95 2.26 -5.58 15.60
N PHE A 96 1.27 -6.46 15.74
CA PHE A 96 0.78 -6.90 17.05
C PHE A 96 1.80 -7.76 17.79
N GLU A 97 2.60 -8.54 17.08
CA GLU A 97 3.66 -9.38 17.65
C GLU A 97 5.00 -8.64 17.79
N ARG A 98 5.05 -7.34 17.38
CA ARG A 98 6.24 -6.48 17.43
C ARG A 98 7.44 -7.04 16.68
N SER A 99 7.18 -7.80 15.63
CA SER A 99 8.19 -8.17 14.65
C SER A 99 8.41 -7.00 13.70
N MET A 100 9.65 -6.70 13.34
CA MET A 100 9.95 -5.52 12.51
C MET A 100 9.75 -5.79 11.02
N GLN A 101 10.71 -6.46 10.38
CA GLN A 101 10.73 -6.69 8.92
C GLN A 101 10.25 -8.09 8.54
N ILE A 102 10.48 -9.06 9.41
CA ILE A 102 10.24 -10.46 9.14
C ILE A 102 8.86 -10.87 9.65
N SER A 103 8.09 -11.55 8.83
CA SER A 103 6.81 -12.13 9.22
C SER A 103 6.98 -13.14 10.37
N PRO A 104 6.27 -12.99 11.48
CA PRO A 104 6.36 -13.92 12.60
C PRO A 104 5.67 -15.27 12.32
N VAL A 105 4.96 -15.39 11.19
CA VAL A 105 4.20 -16.59 10.85
C VAL A 105 5.03 -17.59 10.03
N ASP A 106 5.80 -17.10 9.07
CA ASP A 106 6.53 -17.94 8.11
C ASP A 106 7.97 -17.46 7.85
N GLU A 107 8.49 -16.57 8.70
CA GLU A 107 9.86 -16.08 8.73
C GLU A 107 10.34 -15.44 7.41
N LYS A 108 9.42 -14.88 6.63
CA LYS A 108 9.72 -14.25 5.35
C LYS A 108 9.75 -12.73 5.47
N GLU A 109 10.60 -12.10 4.66
CA GLU A 109 10.51 -10.67 4.40
C GLU A 109 9.53 -10.42 3.25
N ILE A 110 8.41 -9.80 3.57
CA ILE A 110 7.27 -9.69 2.65
C ILE A 110 7.52 -8.76 1.46
N HIS A 111 8.39 -7.77 1.62
CA HIS A 111 8.72 -6.79 0.57
C HIS A 111 9.24 -7.45 -0.71
N PHE A 112 9.95 -8.57 -0.61
CA PHE A 112 10.50 -9.30 -1.76
C PHE A 112 9.57 -10.37 -2.35
N LEU A 113 8.35 -10.51 -1.84
CA LEU A 113 7.42 -11.54 -2.30
C LEU A 113 6.44 -11.08 -3.40
N ILE A 114 6.48 -9.82 -3.79
CA ILE A 114 5.57 -9.24 -4.78
C ILE A 114 5.75 -9.95 -6.15
N PRO A 115 4.65 -10.32 -6.81
CA PRO A 115 3.24 -10.03 -6.52
C PRO A 115 2.54 -10.98 -5.55
N GLY A 116 3.26 -11.89 -4.89
CA GLY A 116 2.71 -12.88 -3.97
C GLY A 116 2.21 -14.14 -4.68
N LYS A 117 1.52 -15.01 -3.92
CA LYS A 117 0.93 -16.27 -4.45
C LYS A 117 -0.32 -16.62 -3.66
N PRO A 118 -1.50 -16.79 -4.31
CA PRO A 118 -2.76 -17.06 -3.61
C PRO A 118 -2.77 -18.38 -2.80
N ASN A 119 -2.01 -19.38 -3.25
CA ASN A 119 -1.88 -20.70 -2.62
C ASN A 119 -0.54 -20.89 -1.89
N GLY A 120 0.21 -19.80 -1.68
CA GLY A 120 1.50 -19.81 -0.99
C GLY A 120 1.38 -19.86 0.53
N THR A 121 2.42 -19.43 1.22
CA THR A 121 2.44 -19.27 2.68
C THR A 121 1.69 -18.01 3.11
N TYR A 122 1.62 -17.76 4.42
CA TYR A 122 0.97 -16.57 4.98
C TYR A 122 1.43 -15.28 4.29
N SER A 123 2.74 -15.07 4.18
CA SER A 123 3.30 -13.86 3.56
C SER A 123 3.04 -13.79 2.05
N ASP A 124 3.10 -14.92 1.34
CA ASP A 124 2.72 -14.97 -0.08
C ASP A 124 1.25 -14.57 -0.29
N LEU A 125 0.35 -15.10 0.56
CA LEU A 125 -1.08 -14.77 0.52
C LEU A 125 -1.36 -13.30 0.89
N LEU A 126 -0.64 -12.77 1.87
CA LEU A 126 -0.76 -11.37 2.30
C LEU A 126 -0.41 -10.41 1.15
N ILE A 127 0.71 -10.66 0.48
CA ILE A 127 1.16 -9.82 -0.64
C ILE A 127 0.26 -9.99 -1.87
N ASP A 128 -0.19 -11.20 -2.19
CA ASP A 128 -1.15 -11.42 -3.27
C ASP A 128 -2.49 -10.69 -2.98
N THR A 129 -2.94 -10.70 -1.73
CA THR A 129 -4.12 -9.94 -1.32
C THR A 129 -3.91 -8.43 -1.43
N LEU A 130 -2.76 -7.92 -1.00
CA LEU A 130 -2.39 -6.52 -1.16
C LEU A 130 -2.39 -6.12 -2.64
N PHE A 131 -1.77 -6.92 -3.49
CA PHE A 131 -1.71 -6.66 -4.93
C PHE A 131 -3.10 -6.55 -5.55
N GLU A 132 -4.02 -7.46 -5.18
CA GLU A 132 -5.42 -7.42 -5.62
C GLU A 132 -6.16 -6.13 -5.22
N ILE A 133 -5.79 -5.52 -4.08
CA ILE A 133 -6.38 -4.25 -3.63
C ILE A 133 -5.85 -3.07 -4.44
N VAL A 134 -4.54 -3.06 -4.75
CA VAL A 134 -3.85 -1.87 -5.28
C VAL A 134 -3.70 -1.84 -6.80
N LYS A 135 -3.85 -2.97 -7.50
CA LYS A 135 -3.59 -3.10 -8.94
C LYS A 135 -4.42 -2.16 -9.85
N GLU A 136 -5.57 -1.70 -9.38
CA GLU A 136 -6.45 -0.78 -10.11
C GLU A 136 -6.13 0.70 -9.83
N SER A 137 -5.03 0.99 -9.15
CA SER A 137 -4.64 2.36 -8.79
C SER A 137 -3.92 3.06 -9.94
N ASP A 138 -4.30 4.30 -10.20
CA ASP A 138 -3.57 5.18 -11.13
C ASP A 138 -2.27 5.72 -10.53
N TYR A 139 -2.24 5.84 -9.19
CA TYR A 139 -1.11 6.33 -8.41
C TYR A 139 -0.97 5.52 -7.13
N LEU A 140 0.26 5.20 -6.77
CA LEU A 140 0.60 4.48 -5.56
C LEU A 140 1.72 5.17 -4.80
N ILE A 141 1.54 5.31 -3.49
CA ILE A 141 2.57 5.71 -2.53
C ILE A 141 2.71 4.62 -1.48
N ASP A 142 3.94 4.12 -1.33
CA ASP A 142 4.31 3.20 -0.26
C ASP A 142 5.14 3.97 0.78
N LEU A 143 4.58 4.10 1.98
CA LEU A 143 5.19 4.86 3.07
C LEU A 143 6.10 3.95 3.89
N HIS A 144 7.38 4.20 3.81
CA HIS A 144 8.40 3.61 4.65
C HIS A 144 9.03 4.64 5.58
N SER A 145 9.71 4.20 6.61
CA SER A 145 10.50 5.06 7.50
C SER A 145 11.66 4.29 8.12
N GLY A 146 12.46 4.97 8.93
CA GLY A 146 13.38 4.27 9.84
C GLY A 146 12.58 3.52 10.90
N GLU A 147 13.00 2.30 11.20
CA GLU A 147 12.49 1.55 12.34
C GLU A 147 12.87 2.21 13.66
N MET A 148 12.44 1.66 14.80
CA MET A 148 12.70 2.23 16.14
C MET A 148 14.18 2.52 16.44
N ILE A 149 15.10 1.86 15.75
CA ILE A 149 16.56 1.98 15.97
C ILE A 149 17.29 2.71 14.82
N GLN A 150 16.55 3.21 13.82
CA GLN A 150 17.13 3.86 12.65
C GLN A 150 16.70 5.32 12.56
N SER A 151 17.64 6.19 12.23
CA SER A 151 17.37 7.57 11.85
C SER A 151 17.64 7.75 10.37
N LEU A 152 16.60 8.04 9.59
CA LEU A 152 16.70 8.23 8.15
C LEU A 152 16.44 9.70 7.77
N ILE A 153 17.17 10.17 6.77
CA ILE A 153 16.88 11.44 6.12
C ILE A 153 15.62 11.24 5.25
N PRO A 154 14.63 12.15 5.31
CA PRO A 154 13.48 12.06 4.42
C PRO A 154 13.90 12.14 2.94
N TRP A 155 13.48 11.16 2.16
CA TRP A 155 13.81 11.04 0.74
C TRP A 155 12.71 10.26 0.01
N VAL A 156 12.63 10.43 -1.33
CA VAL A 156 11.70 9.68 -2.17
C VAL A 156 12.47 8.94 -3.26
N PRO A 157 12.48 7.62 -3.25
CA PRO A 157 12.96 6.81 -4.37
C PRO A 157 11.93 6.85 -5.50
N ILE A 158 12.37 7.22 -6.71
CA ILE A 158 11.54 7.32 -7.90
C ILE A 158 11.95 6.22 -8.87
N PRO A 159 11.12 5.21 -9.10
CA PRO A 159 11.41 4.19 -10.10
C PRO A 159 11.29 4.78 -11.50
N MET A 160 12.38 4.78 -12.25
CA MET A 160 12.45 5.27 -13.64
C MET A 160 12.15 4.12 -14.60
N LEU A 161 10.98 3.51 -14.45
CA LEU A 161 10.50 2.38 -15.23
C LEU A 161 9.39 2.78 -16.19
N GLY A 162 8.99 1.83 -17.03
CA GLY A 162 7.90 2.02 -17.97
C GLY A 162 8.20 3.06 -19.04
N ASN A 163 7.15 3.65 -19.58
CA ASN A 163 7.29 4.69 -20.59
C ASN A 163 7.56 6.08 -19.99
N VAL A 164 7.90 7.03 -20.86
CA VAL A 164 8.26 8.40 -20.46
C VAL A 164 7.14 9.12 -19.69
N ASP A 165 5.87 8.83 -20.00
CA ASP A 165 4.76 9.50 -19.33
C ASP A 165 4.55 8.97 -17.92
N MET A 166 4.76 7.68 -17.67
CA MET A 166 4.80 7.11 -16.31
C MET A 166 5.94 7.74 -15.48
N GLN A 167 7.13 7.84 -16.05
CA GLN A 167 8.28 8.47 -15.39
C GLN A 167 7.98 9.93 -15.01
N LYS A 168 7.38 10.72 -15.94
CA LYS A 168 6.96 12.10 -15.65
C LYS A 168 5.94 12.17 -14.52
N LYS A 169 4.95 11.27 -14.50
CA LYS A 169 3.94 11.19 -13.42
C LYS A 169 4.60 10.89 -12.09
N ALA A 170 5.50 9.89 -12.03
CA ALA A 170 6.23 9.52 -10.81
C ALA A 170 7.08 10.69 -10.28
N VAL A 171 7.82 11.38 -11.16
CA VAL A 171 8.61 12.56 -10.79
C VAL A 171 7.71 13.70 -10.28
N SER A 172 6.59 13.95 -10.94
CA SER A 172 5.64 14.99 -10.53
C SER A 172 5.06 14.69 -9.14
N LEU A 173 4.69 13.45 -8.88
CA LEU A 173 4.19 13.00 -7.58
C LEU A 173 5.26 13.16 -6.50
N ALA A 174 6.48 12.69 -6.75
CA ALA A 174 7.60 12.78 -5.83
C ALA A 174 7.93 14.23 -5.42
N LYS A 175 7.89 15.17 -6.37
CA LYS A 175 8.10 16.60 -6.09
C LYS A 175 7.03 17.19 -5.16
N GLY A 176 5.82 16.64 -5.16
CA GLY A 176 4.74 17.03 -4.25
C GLY A 176 5.04 16.76 -2.78
N TYR A 177 5.92 15.81 -2.49
CA TYR A 177 6.33 15.45 -1.12
C TYR A 177 7.16 16.52 -0.41
N ARG A 178 7.78 17.46 -1.16
CA ARG A 178 8.60 18.56 -0.61
C ARG A 178 9.72 18.08 0.32
N VAL A 179 10.35 16.94 -0.02
CA VAL A 179 11.56 16.47 0.65
C VAL A 179 12.79 16.98 -0.07
N ASP A 180 13.93 17.06 0.63
CA ASP A 180 15.17 17.59 0.09
C ASP A 180 15.86 16.61 -0.86
N TYR A 181 15.56 15.33 -0.78
CA TYR A 181 16.25 14.29 -1.54
C TYR A 181 15.28 13.47 -2.39
N LEU A 182 15.52 13.47 -3.70
CA LEU A 182 14.85 12.61 -4.67
C LEU A 182 15.90 11.70 -5.31
N GLU A 183 15.68 10.38 -5.24
CA GLU A 183 16.57 9.39 -5.83
C GLU A 183 15.92 8.78 -7.06
N TYR A 184 16.59 8.94 -8.21
CA TYR A 184 16.12 8.34 -9.47
C TYR A 184 16.74 6.96 -9.64
N ARG A 185 15.92 5.91 -9.63
CA ARG A 185 16.33 4.51 -9.72
C ARG A 185 16.09 3.95 -11.11
N TYR A 186 17.16 3.68 -11.83
CA TYR A 186 17.13 3.15 -13.21
C TYR A 186 17.42 1.65 -13.29
N GLU A 187 18.08 1.09 -12.28
CA GLU A 187 18.46 -0.33 -12.28
C GLU A 187 17.35 -1.17 -11.65
N LEU A 188 16.94 -2.23 -12.35
CA LEU A 188 15.86 -3.13 -11.88
C LEU A 188 16.10 -3.66 -10.47
N ASN A 189 17.35 -3.98 -10.13
CA ASN A 189 17.70 -4.50 -8.79
C ASN A 189 17.60 -3.45 -7.67
N SER A 190 17.52 -2.16 -8.02
CA SER A 190 17.38 -1.07 -7.05
C SER A 190 15.92 -0.61 -6.89
N ILE A 191 15.00 -1.17 -7.67
CA ILE A 191 13.60 -0.75 -7.71
C ILE A 191 12.77 -1.70 -6.84
N PRO A 192 11.92 -1.18 -5.96
CA PRO A 192 11.02 -2.01 -5.17
C PRO A 192 10.18 -2.92 -6.07
N PRO A 193 10.02 -4.21 -5.73
CA PRO A 193 9.27 -5.17 -6.56
C PRO A 193 7.86 -4.71 -6.90
N LEU A 194 7.16 -4.03 -5.99
CA LEU A 194 5.83 -3.49 -6.25
C LEU A 194 5.81 -2.50 -7.42
N CYS A 195 6.82 -1.63 -7.52
CA CYS A 195 6.92 -0.68 -8.63
C CYS A 195 7.16 -1.39 -9.98
N LEU A 196 7.81 -2.55 -9.98
CA LEU A 196 8.03 -3.35 -11.20
C LEU A 196 6.73 -3.91 -11.74
N GLU A 197 5.84 -4.37 -10.87
CA GLU A 197 4.54 -4.92 -11.26
C GLU A 197 3.59 -3.83 -11.79
N PHE A 198 3.66 -2.61 -11.27
CA PHE A 198 2.87 -1.48 -11.77
C PHE A 198 3.40 -0.86 -13.07
N ALA A 199 4.63 -1.19 -13.49
CA ALA A 199 5.23 -0.65 -14.71
C ALA A 199 4.95 -1.48 -15.97
N ASN A 200 4.39 -2.68 -15.82
CA ASN A 200 4.02 -3.59 -16.90
C ASN A 200 2.53 -3.47 -17.24
#